data_e8f8b460298588fb557d9b8c4093f352
#
_entry.id   e8f8b460298588fb557d9b8c4093f352
#
_cell.length_a   1.000
_cell.length_b   1.000
_cell.length_c   1.000
_cell.angle_alpha   90.00
_cell.angle_beta   90.00
_cell.angle_gamma   90.00
#
_symmetry.space_group_name_H-M   'P 1'
#
loop_
_entity.id
_entity.type
_entity.pdbx_description
1 polymer ?
#
loop_
_entity_poly.entity_id
_entity_poly.type
_entity_poly.pdbx_seq_one_letter_code
_entity_poly.pdbx_strand_id
1 'polypeptide(L)'
;MSVALSGELQGAIYAALTADAALVALVGSEIYDAPLPSGGALPLGEHVTLGEEEVKPFDTITSSGGIHNFDVVVHSTANGFGAAKDVAAAVGAVLIGANLALVGGHLVSLRFLKAKAKRGVAPELRRIEMRFRAVVEDI
;
A
#
# COMPACT_ATOMS: atom_id res chain seq x y z
N MET A 1 -13.75 18.51 0.05
CA MET A 1 -13.93 17.53 1.12
C MET A 1 -13.12 16.28 0.79
N SER A 2 -12.21 15.98 1.61
CA SER A 2 -11.06 15.18 1.19
C SER A 2 -11.13 13.70 1.52
N VAL A 3 -11.99 13.28 2.45
CA VAL A 3 -12.05 11.87 2.87
C VAL A 3 -12.98 11.03 1.98
N ALA A 4 -13.76 11.68 1.13
CA ALA A 4 -14.81 11.01 0.34
C ALA A 4 -14.27 9.93 -0.60
N LEU A 5 -13.04 10.09 -1.10
CA LEU A 5 -12.43 9.15 -2.04
C LEU A 5 -11.48 8.14 -1.39
N SER A 6 -11.40 8.11 -0.05
CA SER A 6 -10.46 7.24 0.67
C SER A 6 -10.73 5.76 0.39
N GLY A 7 -11.99 5.32 0.48
CA GLY A 7 -12.35 3.94 0.20
C GLY A 7 -12.13 3.54 -1.25
N GLU A 8 -12.46 4.45 -2.17
CA GLU A 8 -12.26 4.22 -3.60
C GLU A 8 -10.78 4.11 -3.95
N LEU A 9 -9.95 4.97 -3.35
CA LEU A 9 -8.50 4.93 -3.53
C LEU A 9 -7.93 3.62 -2.99
N GLN A 10 -8.34 3.19 -1.80
CA GLN A 10 -7.89 1.93 -1.21
C GLN A 10 -8.25 0.75 -2.11
N GLY A 11 -9.47 0.72 -2.63
CA GLY A 11 -9.90 -0.33 -3.56
C GLY A 11 -9.08 -0.35 -4.85
N ALA A 12 -8.77 0.82 -5.40
CA ALA A 12 -7.95 0.93 -6.60
C ALA A 12 -6.51 0.45 -6.36
N ILE A 13 -5.94 0.79 -5.22
CA ILE A 13 -4.60 0.32 -4.82
C ILE A 13 -4.59 -1.20 -4.67
N TYR A 14 -5.57 -1.74 -3.96
CA TYR A 14 -5.69 -3.17 -3.76
C TYR A 14 -5.83 -3.90 -5.10
N ALA A 15 -6.68 -3.41 -5.98
CA ALA A 15 -6.87 -3.99 -7.30
C ALA A 15 -5.58 -3.96 -8.15
N ALA A 16 -4.84 -2.85 -8.10
CA ALA A 16 -3.58 -2.73 -8.83
C ALA A 16 -2.53 -3.73 -8.33
N LEU A 17 -2.43 -3.89 -7.01
CA LEU A 17 -1.48 -4.83 -6.43
C LEU A 17 -1.84 -6.28 -6.77
N THR A 18 -3.11 -6.64 -6.68
CA THR A 18 -3.55 -8.01 -6.95
C THR A 18 -3.52 -8.37 -8.43
N ALA A 19 -3.51 -7.39 -9.32
CA ALA A 19 -3.45 -7.60 -10.76
C ALA A 19 -2.02 -7.66 -11.30
N ASP A 20 -1.01 -7.29 -10.52
CA ASP A 20 0.36 -7.24 -11.00
C ASP A 20 1.00 -8.62 -11.02
N ALA A 21 1.41 -9.09 -12.21
CA ALA A 21 1.93 -10.43 -12.38
C ALA A 21 3.24 -10.66 -11.61
N ALA A 22 4.12 -9.67 -11.56
CA ALA A 22 5.40 -9.79 -10.85
C ALA A 22 5.19 -9.90 -9.34
N LEU A 23 4.28 -9.12 -8.78
CA LEU A 23 3.98 -9.18 -7.36
C LEU A 23 3.28 -10.49 -7.01
N VAL A 24 2.30 -10.90 -7.81
CA VAL A 24 1.59 -12.17 -7.60
C VAL A 24 2.53 -13.37 -7.68
N ALA A 25 3.54 -13.32 -8.55
CA ALA A 25 4.56 -14.37 -8.61
C ALA A 25 5.34 -14.51 -7.30
N LEU A 26 5.46 -13.42 -6.52
CA LEU A 26 6.20 -13.44 -5.26
C LEU A 26 5.33 -13.81 -4.06
N VAL A 27 4.08 -13.33 -4.02
CA VAL A 27 3.22 -13.48 -2.83
C VAL A 27 1.95 -14.29 -3.10
N GLY A 28 1.66 -14.63 -4.35
CA GLY A 28 0.43 -15.33 -4.70
C GLY A 28 -0.78 -14.46 -4.39
N SER A 29 -1.76 -15.06 -3.70
CA SER A 29 -2.98 -14.36 -3.27
C SER A 29 -2.84 -13.68 -1.90
N GLU A 30 -1.64 -13.67 -1.33
CA GLU A 30 -1.42 -13.18 0.04
C GLU A 30 -1.28 -11.66 0.08
N ILE A 31 -2.29 -10.96 -0.44
CA ILE A 31 -2.40 -9.50 -0.41
C ILE A 31 -3.72 -9.16 0.26
N TYR A 32 -3.66 -8.40 1.36
CA TYR A 32 -4.81 -8.12 2.20
C TYR A 32 -5.00 -6.62 2.36
N ASP A 33 -6.23 -6.18 2.42
CA ASP A 33 -6.57 -4.76 2.60
C ASP A 33 -6.62 -4.34 4.07
N ALA A 34 -6.32 -5.27 4.98
CA ALA A 34 -6.29 -5.01 6.42
C ALA A 34 -5.28 -5.95 7.08
N PRO A 35 -4.82 -5.62 8.29
CA PRO A 35 -3.96 -6.54 9.04
C PRO A 35 -4.64 -7.88 9.28
N LEU A 36 -3.85 -8.95 9.26
CA LEU A 36 -4.37 -10.27 9.56
C LEU A 36 -4.81 -10.34 11.03
N PRO A 37 -5.86 -11.12 11.33
CA PRO A 37 -6.33 -11.27 12.71
C PRO A 37 -5.23 -11.81 13.62
N SER A 38 -5.10 -11.26 14.81
CA SER A 38 -4.16 -11.75 15.81
C SER A 38 -4.62 -13.13 16.31
N GLY A 39 -3.66 -14.00 16.59
CA GLY A 39 -3.93 -15.35 17.08
C GLY A 39 -4.20 -16.38 15.98
N GLY A 40 -4.28 -15.99 14.72
CA GLY A 40 -4.33 -16.90 13.60
C GLY A 40 -2.95 -17.33 13.12
N ALA A 41 -2.89 -18.39 12.34
CA ALA A 41 -1.65 -18.79 11.69
C ALA A 41 -1.27 -17.75 10.62
N LEU A 42 -0.02 -17.28 10.66
CA LEU A 42 0.48 -16.39 9.63
C LEU A 42 0.84 -17.18 8.36
N PRO A 43 0.64 -16.60 7.18
CA PRO A 43 1.15 -17.20 5.96
C PRO A 43 2.65 -17.43 6.03
N LEU A 44 3.11 -18.56 5.54
CA LEU A 44 4.54 -18.81 5.39
C LEU A 44 5.04 -18.00 4.19
N GLY A 45 6.25 -17.46 4.32
CA GLY A 45 6.83 -16.64 3.29
C GLY A 45 6.43 -15.17 3.42
N GLU A 46 6.10 -14.54 2.31
CA GLU A 46 5.80 -13.13 2.26
C GLU A 46 4.31 -12.87 2.05
N HIS A 47 3.78 -11.83 2.71
CA HIS A 47 2.46 -11.31 2.43
C HIS A 47 2.46 -9.79 2.54
N VAL A 48 1.44 -9.17 1.96
CA VAL A 48 1.32 -7.71 1.88
C VAL A 48 0.00 -7.30 2.53
N THR A 49 0.06 -6.26 3.36
CA THR A 49 -1.15 -5.66 3.94
C THR A 49 -1.17 -4.17 3.65
N LEU A 50 -2.38 -3.62 3.45
CA LEU A 50 -2.56 -2.17 3.45
C LEU A 50 -2.64 -1.73 4.91
N GLY A 51 -1.90 -0.69 5.25
CA GLY A 51 -1.76 -0.23 6.62
C GLY A 51 -2.52 1.05 6.90
N GLU A 52 -1.95 1.86 7.77
CA GLU A 52 -2.57 3.10 8.20
C GLU A 52 -2.66 4.13 7.08
N GLU A 53 -3.68 4.98 7.17
CA GLU A 53 -3.87 6.09 6.23
C GLU A 53 -4.15 7.37 7.01
N GLU A 54 -3.56 8.46 6.55
CA GLU A 54 -3.85 9.81 7.03
C GLU A 54 -4.28 10.65 5.84
N VAL A 55 -5.40 11.35 5.98
CA VAL A 55 -5.94 12.18 4.90
C VAL A 55 -5.97 13.63 5.36
N LYS A 56 -5.42 14.53 4.55
CA LYS A 56 -5.46 15.98 4.76
C LYS A 56 -6.16 16.64 3.60
N PRO A 57 -6.89 17.75 3.83
CA PRO A 57 -7.51 18.46 2.73
C PRO A 57 -6.48 19.09 1.82
N PHE A 58 -6.78 19.13 0.54
CA PHE A 58 -5.98 19.78 -0.46
C PHE A 58 -6.92 20.53 -1.41
N ASP A 59 -7.24 21.76 -1.01
CA ASP A 59 -8.22 22.57 -1.73
C ASP A 59 -7.52 23.69 -2.47
N THR A 60 -8.00 23.96 -3.68
CA THR A 60 -7.62 25.14 -4.45
C THR A 60 -8.84 26.05 -4.59
N ILE A 61 -8.69 27.19 -5.27
CA ILE A 61 -9.80 28.12 -5.51
C ILE A 61 -10.92 27.45 -6.30
N THR A 62 -10.57 26.55 -7.22
CA THR A 62 -11.52 25.96 -8.17
C THR A 62 -11.76 24.47 -7.97
N SER A 63 -11.04 23.83 -7.07
CA SER A 63 -11.18 22.40 -6.86
C SER A 63 -10.92 22.02 -5.41
N SER A 64 -11.41 20.86 -5.02
CA SER A 64 -11.12 20.30 -3.70
C SER A 64 -10.59 18.89 -3.85
N GLY A 65 -9.87 18.42 -2.85
CA GLY A 65 -9.28 17.10 -2.87
C GLY A 65 -8.66 16.73 -1.54
N GLY A 66 -7.83 15.71 -1.57
CA GLY A 66 -7.13 15.23 -0.39
C GLY A 66 -5.74 14.75 -0.70
N ILE A 67 -4.87 14.89 0.29
CA ILE A 67 -3.57 14.26 0.31
C ILE A 67 -3.70 13.04 1.20
N HIS A 68 -3.55 11.87 0.61
CA HIS A 68 -3.66 10.58 1.31
C HIS A 68 -2.26 10.01 1.50
N ASN A 69 -1.79 10.00 2.73
CA ASN A 69 -0.56 9.31 3.10
C ASN A 69 -0.96 7.94 3.65
N PHE A 70 -0.49 6.89 3.00
CA PHE A 70 -0.89 5.54 3.39
C PHE A 70 0.31 4.61 3.40
N ASP A 71 0.19 3.56 4.20
CA ASP A 71 1.24 2.56 4.33
C ASP A 71 0.85 1.28 3.60
N VAL A 72 1.84 0.68 2.95
CA VAL A 72 1.78 -0.70 2.48
C VAL A 72 2.87 -1.44 3.22
N VAL A 73 2.50 -2.54 3.86
CA VAL A 73 3.44 -3.29 4.71
C VAL A 73 3.69 -4.66 4.09
N VAL A 74 4.96 -4.96 3.90
CA VAL A 74 5.41 -6.28 3.46
C VAL A 74 5.85 -7.06 4.69
N HIS A 75 5.33 -8.26 4.87
CA HIS A 75 5.66 -9.15 5.97
C HIS A 75 6.39 -10.37 5.44
N SER A 76 7.39 -10.85 6.18
CA SER A 76 8.17 -12.03 5.76
C SER A 76 8.52 -12.89 6.96
N THR A 77 8.48 -14.20 6.77
CA THR A 77 8.99 -15.19 7.73
C THR A 77 10.37 -15.70 7.34
N ALA A 78 10.96 -15.19 6.26
CA ALA A 78 12.28 -15.62 5.80
C ALA A 78 13.39 -15.15 6.74
N ASN A 79 14.52 -15.82 6.69
CA ASN A 79 15.74 -15.39 7.37
C ASN A 79 16.37 -14.24 6.58
N GLY A 80 16.37 -13.04 7.15
CA GLY A 80 16.88 -11.87 6.49
C GLY A 80 15.81 -11.13 5.70
N PHE A 81 16.20 -10.02 5.08
CA PHE A 81 15.27 -9.10 4.41
C PHE A 81 15.23 -9.24 2.90
N GLY A 82 16.00 -10.16 2.31
CA GLY A 82 16.09 -10.27 0.87
C GLY A 82 14.75 -10.48 0.18
N ALA A 83 14.00 -11.48 0.65
CA ALA A 83 12.68 -11.77 0.08
C ALA A 83 11.69 -10.63 0.29
N ALA A 84 11.68 -10.05 1.50
CA ALA A 84 10.81 -8.91 1.80
C ALA A 84 11.16 -7.70 0.92
N LYS A 85 12.44 -7.45 0.66
CA LYS A 85 12.87 -6.35 -0.20
C LYS A 85 12.48 -6.57 -1.65
N ASP A 86 12.50 -7.81 -2.13
CA ASP A 86 12.04 -8.13 -3.48
C ASP A 86 10.55 -7.82 -3.62
N VAL A 87 9.75 -8.19 -2.64
CA VAL A 87 8.32 -7.86 -2.63
C VAL A 87 8.10 -6.35 -2.55
N ALA A 88 8.86 -5.66 -1.70
CA ALA A 88 8.76 -4.21 -1.57
C ALA A 88 9.10 -3.51 -2.90
N ALA A 89 10.10 -3.99 -3.61
CA ALA A 89 10.46 -3.46 -4.92
C ALA A 89 9.31 -3.65 -5.93
N ALA A 90 8.66 -4.80 -5.90
CA ALA A 90 7.52 -5.08 -6.77
C ALA A 90 6.33 -4.17 -6.43
N VAL A 91 6.03 -3.95 -5.15
CA VAL A 91 4.99 -3.01 -4.71
C VAL A 91 5.30 -1.61 -5.20
N GLY A 92 6.53 -1.16 -5.03
CA GLY A 92 6.96 0.16 -5.52
C GLY A 92 6.80 0.30 -7.03
N ALA A 93 7.16 -0.72 -7.78
CA ALA A 93 7.02 -0.71 -9.24
C ALA A 93 5.56 -0.59 -9.69
N VAL A 94 4.62 -1.17 -8.93
CA VAL A 94 3.19 -1.04 -9.22
C VAL A 94 2.68 0.37 -8.91
N LEU A 95 3.05 0.90 -7.75
CA LEU A 95 2.41 2.10 -7.21
C LEU A 95 3.09 3.41 -7.61
N ILE A 96 4.41 3.44 -7.75
CA ILE A 96 5.11 4.68 -8.07
C ILE A 96 4.72 5.14 -9.48
N GLY A 97 4.09 6.30 -9.55
CA GLY A 97 3.63 6.86 -10.82
C GLY A 97 2.45 6.13 -11.44
N ALA A 98 1.76 5.29 -10.68
CA ALA A 98 0.59 4.57 -11.19
C ALA A 98 -0.53 5.54 -11.57
N ASN A 99 -1.26 5.18 -12.63
CA ASN A 99 -2.42 5.93 -13.08
C ASN A 99 -3.67 5.12 -12.76
N LEU A 100 -4.16 5.29 -11.54
CA LEU A 100 -5.34 4.57 -11.06
C LEU A 100 -6.59 5.32 -11.43
N ALA A 101 -7.59 4.61 -11.97
CA ALA A 101 -8.87 5.19 -12.32
C ALA A 101 -9.75 5.30 -11.07
N LEU A 102 -10.27 6.51 -10.82
CA LEU A 102 -11.21 6.78 -9.74
C LEU A 102 -12.50 7.30 -10.36
N VAL A 103 -13.64 6.83 -9.85
CA VAL A 103 -14.95 7.23 -10.37
C VAL A 103 -15.32 8.64 -9.89
N GLY A 104 -15.10 8.91 -8.61
CA GLY A 104 -15.49 10.18 -7.99
C GLY A 104 -14.44 11.27 -8.07
N GLY A 105 -13.31 11.04 -8.74
CA GLY A 105 -12.24 12.02 -8.80
C GLY A 105 -11.11 11.61 -9.70
N HIS A 106 -10.00 12.30 -9.55
CA HIS A 106 -8.77 12.04 -10.30
C HIS A 106 -7.60 11.83 -9.36
N LEU A 107 -6.79 10.83 -9.65
CA LEU A 107 -5.48 10.67 -9.00
C LEU A 107 -4.51 11.62 -9.70
N VAL A 108 -4.09 12.66 -8.98
CA VAL A 108 -3.16 13.65 -9.53
C VAL A 108 -1.73 13.11 -9.50
N SER A 109 -1.35 12.47 -8.39
CA SER A 109 -0.02 11.88 -8.26
C SER A 109 -0.03 10.76 -7.21
N LEU A 110 0.88 9.82 -7.38
CA LEU A 110 1.12 8.76 -6.42
C LEU A 110 2.64 8.60 -6.29
N ARG A 111 3.17 8.91 -5.13
CA ARG A 111 4.60 9.01 -4.90
C ARG A 111 5.03 8.17 -3.71
N PHE A 112 6.24 7.65 -3.78
CA PHE A 112 6.88 6.99 -2.67
C PHE A 112 7.51 8.03 -1.73
N LEU A 113 7.27 7.89 -0.41
CA LEU A 113 7.82 8.80 0.59
C LEU A 113 8.99 8.18 1.34
N LYS A 114 8.80 7.00 1.90
CA LYS A 114 9.84 6.33 2.70
C LYS A 114 9.51 4.87 2.90
N ALA A 115 10.51 4.11 3.33
CA ALA A 115 10.34 2.74 3.76
C ALA A 115 11.23 2.47 4.96
N LYS A 116 10.77 1.61 5.87
CA LYS A 116 11.53 1.14 7.02
C LYS A 116 11.49 -0.37 7.06
N ALA A 117 12.65 -0.99 7.12
CA ALA A 117 12.78 -2.43 7.34
C ALA A 117 12.94 -2.67 8.84
N LYS A 118 12.05 -3.46 9.41
CA LYS A 118 12.01 -3.72 10.86
C LYS A 118 11.88 -5.20 11.14
N ARG A 119 12.42 -5.64 12.26
CA ARG A 119 12.07 -6.95 12.81
C ARG A 119 10.70 -6.81 13.46
N GLY A 120 9.88 -7.86 13.31
CA GLY A 120 8.59 -7.93 13.98
C GLY A 120 8.74 -8.27 15.46
N VAL A 121 7.60 -8.55 16.11
CA VAL A 121 7.56 -8.90 17.54
C VAL A 121 8.34 -10.18 17.79
N ALA A 122 8.20 -11.18 16.91
CA ALA A 122 8.99 -12.41 16.98
C ALA A 122 10.27 -12.23 16.16
N PRO A 123 11.44 -12.78 16.62
CA PRO A 123 12.69 -12.60 15.90
C PRO A 123 12.68 -13.11 14.46
N GLU A 124 11.87 -14.11 14.16
CA GLU A 124 11.74 -14.70 12.83
C GLU A 124 10.83 -13.90 11.90
N LEU A 125 10.13 -12.89 12.43
CA LEU A 125 9.25 -12.05 11.62
C LEU A 125 9.97 -10.77 11.20
N ARG A 126 9.83 -10.42 9.95
CA ARG A 126 10.37 -9.19 9.39
C ARG A 126 9.30 -8.47 8.63
N ARG A 127 9.37 -7.14 8.63
CA ARG A 127 8.44 -6.33 7.85
C ARG A 127 9.13 -5.13 7.25
N ILE A 128 8.60 -4.67 6.13
CA ILE A 128 9.01 -3.42 5.52
C ILE A 128 7.76 -2.55 5.45
N GLU A 129 7.79 -1.43 6.13
CA GLU A 129 6.70 -0.44 6.12
C GLU A 129 7.03 0.60 5.06
N MET A 130 6.19 0.67 4.03
CA MET A 130 6.37 1.61 2.92
C MET A 130 5.29 2.67 3.01
N ARG A 131 5.68 3.94 2.93
CA ARG A 131 4.73 5.05 2.95
C ARG A 131 4.67 5.71 1.59
N PHE A 132 3.45 5.91 1.12
CA PHE A 132 3.16 6.56 -0.16
C PHE A 132 2.27 7.77 0.06
N ARG A 133 2.33 8.69 -0.88
CA ARG A 133 1.44 9.86 -0.91
C ARG A 133 0.66 9.86 -2.21
N ALA A 134 -0.66 9.83 -2.09
CA ALA A 134 -1.56 10.03 -3.21
C ALA A 134 -2.22 11.40 -3.07
N VAL A 135 -2.18 12.18 -4.14
CA VAL A 135 -2.93 13.43 -4.22
C VAL A 135 -4.13 13.17 -5.11
N VAL A 136 -5.32 13.38 -4.56
CA VAL A 136 -6.59 13.08 -5.22
C VAL A 136 -7.39 14.37 -5.31
N GLU A 137 -7.97 14.61 -6.48
CA GLU A 137 -8.84 15.75 -6.72
C GLU A 137 -10.26 15.25 -6.91
N ASP A 138 -11.22 15.85 -6.20
CA ASP A 138 -12.63 15.50 -6.31
C ASP A 138 -13.19 16.00 -7.64
N ILE A 139 -14.14 15.27 -8.19
CA ILE A 139 -14.89 15.72 -9.37
C ILE A 139 -15.91 16.77 -8.96
#